data_83669132d45a23882218881694b99a93
#
_entry.id   83669132d45a23882218881694b99a93
#
_cell.length_a   1.000
_cell.length_b   1.000
_cell.length_c   1.000
_cell.angle_alpha   90.00
_cell.angle_beta   90.00
_cell.angle_gamma   90.00
#
_symmetry.space_group_name_H-M   'P 1'
#
loop_
_entity.id
_entity.type
_entity.pdbx_description
1 polymer ?
#
loop_
_entity_poly.entity_id
_entity_poly.type
_entity_poly.pdbx_seq_one_letter_code
_entity_poly.pdbx_strand_id
1 'polypeptide(L)'
;LLRLTPCHDRLQNVISSELTVSVPTQSRDYEDVFGNRVRRLAIDNPFSEMVIESKSVVEVLDVDPLGFGPLRVTSAFPLVWMPWQRQVLDPFLLPPELPESELAELAEYAMSFVKRNESDLLDTLLDINHTIYREYQYKSGSTNLATSAFDVYVNRRGVCQDFTNLMICLARLLGVPARYVCGYIYTGPKAENTRQGEASHAWVQLYLPEVGWKGFDPTNGILTQTDHVRVAVGRNYIDATPTSGTIYLGGGPETLEVDVRVDDLEP
;
A
#
# COMPACT_ATOMS: atom_id res chain seq x y z
N LEU A 1 16.07 -0.98 9.52
CA LEU A 1 15.43 -1.92 8.61
C LEU A 1 15.11 -1.20 7.31
N LEU A 2 15.44 -1.81 6.18
CA LEU A 2 15.16 -1.29 4.85
C LEU A 2 14.27 -2.29 4.10
N ARG A 3 13.16 -1.82 3.54
CA ARG A 3 12.29 -2.53 2.60
C ARG A 3 12.26 -1.71 1.31
N LEU A 4 13.33 -1.79 0.53
CA LEU A 4 13.53 -1.02 -0.70
C LEU A 4 13.75 -1.91 -1.93
N THR A 5 13.84 -3.23 -1.70
CA THR A 5 13.98 -4.21 -2.78
C THR A 5 12.59 -4.64 -3.24
N PRO A 6 12.26 -4.53 -4.53
CA PRO A 6 10.97 -4.95 -5.06
C PRO A 6 10.67 -6.42 -4.79
N CYS A 7 9.39 -6.74 -4.64
CA CYS A 7 8.90 -8.11 -4.51
C CYS A 7 9.21 -8.91 -5.80
N HIS A 8 9.45 -10.21 -5.64
CA HIS A 8 9.60 -11.13 -6.77
C HIS A 8 8.56 -12.24 -6.63
N ASP A 9 7.62 -12.30 -7.56
CA ASP A 9 6.56 -13.32 -7.58
C ASP A 9 6.02 -13.55 -9.00
N ARG A 10 4.91 -14.26 -9.13
CA ARG A 10 4.27 -14.58 -10.43
C ARG A 10 3.77 -13.36 -11.23
N LEU A 11 3.68 -12.18 -10.63
CA LEU A 11 3.18 -10.95 -11.27
C LEU A 11 4.29 -9.91 -11.47
N GLN A 12 5.46 -10.13 -10.89
CA GLN A 12 6.55 -9.17 -10.91
C GLN A 12 7.88 -9.89 -10.82
N ASN A 13 8.70 -9.76 -11.84
CA ASN A 13 10.01 -10.38 -11.94
C ASN A 13 11.10 -9.33 -11.70
N VAL A 14 11.90 -9.51 -10.66
CA VAL A 14 13.08 -8.67 -10.39
C VAL A 14 14.24 -9.19 -11.20
N ILE A 15 14.64 -8.46 -12.26
CA ILE A 15 15.76 -8.79 -13.14
C ILE A 15 17.09 -8.51 -12.43
N SER A 16 17.19 -7.34 -11.80
CA SER A 16 18.33 -6.96 -10.98
C SER A 16 17.91 -6.03 -9.85
N SER A 17 18.64 -6.06 -8.75
CA SER A 17 18.44 -5.15 -7.63
C SER A 17 19.75 -4.95 -6.89
N GLU A 18 20.10 -3.70 -6.65
CA GLU A 18 21.25 -3.27 -5.88
C GLU A 18 20.81 -2.30 -4.80
N LEU A 19 21.28 -2.51 -3.58
CA LEU A 19 21.00 -1.66 -2.42
C LEU A 19 22.32 -1.30 -1.73
N THR A 20 22.70 -0.04 -1.77
CA THR A 20 23.93 0.50 -1.19
C THR A 20 23.66 1.43 -0.02
N VAL A 21 24.64 1.51 0.89
CA VAL A 21 24.61 2.39 2.07
C VAL A 21 25.97 3.07 2.18
N SER A 22 25.99 4.38 2.28
CA SER A 22 27.23 5.19 2.25
C SER A 22 28.10 5.08 3.50
N VAL A 23 27.53 4.60 4.62
CA VAL A 23 28.26 4.46 5.89
C VAL A 23 28.67 3.02 6.14
N PRO A 24 29.82 2.76 6.81
CA PRO A 24 30.20 1.43 7.21
C PRO A 24 29.15 0.79 8.09
N THR A 25 28.65 -0.37 7.69
CA THR A 25 27.55 -1.04 8.37
C THR A 25 27.68 -2.55 8.30
N GLN A 26 27.23 -3.24 9.34
CA GLN A 26 26.94 -4.65 9.27
C GLN A 26 25.52 -4.83 8.75
N SER A 27 25.33 -5.65 7.74
CA SER A 27 24.03 -5.90 7.16
C SER A 27 23.66 -7.38 7.15
N ARG A 28 22.36 -7.64 7.27
CA ARG A 28 21.78 -8.96 7.13
C ARG A 28 20.47 -8.88 6.37
N ASP A 29 20.34 -9.69 5.33
CA ASP A 29 19.11 -9.81 4.57
C ASP A 29 18.28 -10.98 5.10
N TYR A 30 16.97 -10.80 5.14
CA TYR A 30 15.99 -11.83 5.50
C TYR A 30 14.63 -11.51 4.89
N GLU A 31 13.72 -12.46 4.96
CA GLU A 31 12.33 -12.31 4.59
C GLU A 31 11.47 -12.19 5.85
N ASP A 32 10.62 -11.18 5.93
CA ASP A 32 9.70 -11.01 7.07
C ASP A 32 8.46 -11.89 6.93
N VAL A 33 7.58 -11.84 7.94
CA VAL A 33 6.36 -12.67 7.99
C VAL A 33 5.36 -12.39 6.86
N PHE A 34 5.53 -11.31 6.13
CA PHE A 34 4.70 -10.95 4.97
C PHE A 34 5.35 -11.33 3.63
N GLY A 35 6.55 -11.90 3.66
CA GLY A 35 7.33 -12.21 2.47
C GLY A 35 8.09 -11.00 1.90
N ASN A 36 8.22 -9.92 2.65
CA ASN A 36 9.01 -8.76 2.22
C ASN A 36 10.50 -9.02 2.37
N ARG A 37 11.28 -8.60 1.39
CA ARG A 37 12.75 -8.59 1.50
C ARG A 37 13.18 -7.44 2.40
N VAL A 38 13.86 -7.76 3.49
CA VAL A 38 14.28 -6.81 4.51
C VAL A 38 15.80 -6.86 4.67
N ARG A 39 16.45 -5.70 4.58
CA ARG A 39 17.83 -5.53 5.00
C ARG A 39 17.88 -4.87 6.36
N ARG A 40 18.41 -5.59 7.34
CA ARG A 40 18.74 -5.04 8.66
C ARG A 40 20.15 -4.46 8.62
N LEU A 41 20.29 -3.22 9.07
CA LEU A 41 21.57 -2.57 9.28
C LEU A 41 21.87 -2.44 10.77
N ALA A 42 23.16 -2.58 11.13
CA ALA A 42 23.69 -2.18 12.42
C ALA A 42 24.88 -1.24 12.15
N ILE A 43 24.79 -0.01 12.67
CA ILE A 43 25.77 1.05 12.47
C ILE A 43 26.32 1.41 13.84
N ASP A 44 27.58 1.09 14.08
CA ASP A 44 28.22 1.27 15.37
C ASP A 44 28.95 2.62 15.49
N ASN A 45 29.31 3.22 14.36
CA ASN A 45 30.02 4.49 14.34
C ASN A 45 29.06 5.68 14.16
N PRO A 46 29.32 6.81 14.83
CA PRO A 46 28.56 8.03 14.60
C PRO A 46 28.67 8.50 13.14
N PHE A 47 27.58 9.02 12.60
CA PHE A 47 27.53 9.62 11.27
C PHE A 47 26.68 10.90 11.33
N SER A 48 26.97 11.86 10.46
CA SER A 48 26.17 13.09 10.27
C SER A 48 25.25 13.01 9.06
N GLU A 49 25.59 12.14 8.11
CA GLU A 49 24.83 11.93 6.88
C GLU A 49 24.90 10.45 6.49
N MET A 50 23.83 9.93 5.98
CA MET A 50 23.76 8.58 5.42
C MET A 50 22.91 8.60 4.15
N VAL A 51 23.50 8.14 3.07
CA VAL A 51 22.79 7.94 1.79
C VAL A 51 22.49 6.46 1.62
N ILE A 52 21.24 6.15 1.31
CA ILE A 52 20.78 4.82 0.97
C ILE A 52 20.28 4.89 -0.47
N GLU A 53 20.87 4.11 -1.36
CA GLU A 53 20.47 4.07 -2.76
C GLU A 53 20.01 2.66 -3.10
N SER A 54 18.81 2.56 -3.71
CA SER A 54 18.26 1.31 -4.23
C SER A 54 18.00 1.46 -5.72
N LYS A 55 18.61 0.59 -6.53
CA LYS A 55 18.41 0.52 -7.98
C LYS A 55 17.87 -0.86 -8.33
N SER A 56 16.78 -0.93 -9.07
CA SER A 56 16.19 -2.20 -9.47
C SER A 56 15.66 -2.12 -10.89
N VAL A 57 15.82 -3.21 -11.63
CA VAL A 57 15.15 -3.44 -12.91
C VAL A 57 14.09 -4.51 -12.67
N VAL A 58 12.85 -4.17 -13.00
CA VAL A 58 11.69 -4.99 -12.72
C VAL A 58 10.82 -5.12 -13.96
N GLU A 59 10.46 -6.35 -14.29
CA GLU A 59 9.43 -6.66 -15.27
C GLU A 59 8.11 -6.87 -14.52
N VAL A 60 7.12 -6.03 -14.78
CA VAL A 60 5.76 -6.22 -14.27
C VAL A 60 4.94 -6.88 -15.36
N LEU A 61 4.39 -8.07 -15.07
CA LEU A 61 3.65 -8.83 -16.06
C LEU A 61 2.29 -8.18 -16.34
N ASP A 62 1.99 -8.01 -17.63
CA ASP A 62 0.68 -7.50 -18.07
C ASP A 62 -0.38 -8.59 -17.87
N VAL A 63 -1.10 -8.47 -16.77
CA VAL A 63 -2.22 -9.35 -16.42
C VAL A 63 -3.45 -8.48 -16.30
N ASP A 64 -4.45 -8.74 -17.12
CA ASP A 64 -5.74 -8.06 -17.03
C ASP A 64 -6.24 -8.09 -15.56
N PRO A 65 -6.33 -6.96 -14.87
CA PRO A 65 -6.73 -6.91 -13.47
C PRO A 65 -8.17 -7.41 -13.24
N LEU A 66 -9.02 -7.36 -14.26
CA LEU A 66 -10.39 -7.86 -14.25
C LEU A 66 -10.58 -9.16 -15.06
N GLY A 67 -9.50 -9.70 -15.63
CA GLY A 67 -9.49 -10.94 -16.43
C GLY A 67 -9.70 -12.19 -15.57
N PHE A 68 -10.81 -12.28 -14.85
CA PHE A 68 -11.15 -13.44 -14.01
C PHE A 68 -11.56 -14.68 -14.82
N GLY A 69 -11.51 -14.59 -16.16
CA GLY A 69 -11.99 -15.65 -17.06
C GLY A 69 -13.52 -15.76 -17.10
N PRO A 70 -14.06 -16.83 -17.70
CA PRO A 70 -15.51 -17.01 -17.87
C PRO A 70 -16.26 -17.24 -16.54
N LEU A 71 -15.55 -17.51 -15.45
CA LEU A 71 -16.10 -17.63 -14.11
C LEU A 71 -16.27 -16.24 -13.49
N ARG A 72 -17.28 -15.51 -13.92
CA ARG A 72 -17.80 -14.40 -13.13
C ARG A 72 -18.39 -14.99 -11.86
N VAL A 73 -17.56 -15.12 -10.83
CA VAL A 73 -18.09 -15.32 -9.49
C VAL A 73 -18.64 -13.98 -9.07
N THR A 74 -19.93 -13.80 -9.21
CA THR A 74 -20.66 -12.68 -8.61
C THR A 74 -20.67 -12.90 -7.11
N SER A 75 -19.60 -12.49 -6.43
CA SER A 75 -19.60 -12.47 -4.98
C SER A 75 -20.42 -11.28 -4.52
N ALA A 76 -21.38 -11.54 -3.65
CA ALA A 76 -22.23 -10.51 -3.07
C ALA A 76 -21.98 -10.38 -1.57
N PHE A 77 -22.27 -9.21 -1.01
CA PHE A 77 -22.28 -9.00 0.43
C PHE A 77 -23.52 -9.61 1.09
N PRO A 78 -23.39 -10.16 2.32
CA PRO A 78 -22.18 -10.23 3.14
C PRO A 78 -21.22 -11.36 2.72
N LEU A 79 -19.91 -11.11 2.79
CA LEU A 79 -18.91 -12.14 2.56
C LEU A 79 -18.85 -13.13 3.71
N VAL A 80 -18.76 -14.42 3.38
CA VAL A 80 -18.61 -15.50 4.35
C VAL A 80 -17.30 -16.23 4.12
N TRP A 81 -16.41 -16.15 5.09
CA TRP A 81 -15.12 -16.84 5.08
C TRP A 81 -15.24 -18.15 5.87
N MET A 82 -14.78 -19.26 5.29
CA MET A 82 -14.68 -20.54 6.01
C MET A 82 -13.74 -20.39 7.20
N PRO A 83 -13.94 -21.15 8.31
CA PRO A 83 -13.12 -21.02 9.52
C PRO A 83 -11.63 -21.10 9.26
N TRP A 84 -11.17 -21.99 8.38
CA TRP A 84 -9.76 -22.12 8.01
C TRP A 84 -9.23 -20.94 7.19
N GLN A 85 -10.05 -20.34 6.32
CA GLN A 85 -9.70 -19.11 5.59
C GLN A 85 -9.60 -17.94 6.57
N ARG A 86 -10.55 -17.83 7.50
CA ARG A 86 -10.57 -16.77 8.49
C ARG A 86 -9.32 -16.76 9.36
N GLN A 87 -8.83 -17.92 9.81
CA GLN A 87 -7.59 -18.03 10.59
C GLN A 87 -6.38 -17.37 9.89
N VAL A 88 -6.29 -17.50 8.57
CA VAL A 88 -5.20 -16.91 7.77
C VAL A 88 -5.47 -15.44 7.45
N LEU A 89 -6.73 -15.07 7.23
CA LEU A 89 -7.12 -13.73 6.81
C LEU A 89 -7.39 -12.75 7.97
N ASP A 90 -7.54 -13.23 9.20
CA ASP A 90 -7.85 -12.40 10.38
C ASP A 90 -6.94 -11.16 10.52
N PRO A 91 -5.62 -11.23 10.32
CA PRO A 91 -4.77 -10.03 10.42
C PRO A 91 -5.12 -8.93 9.41
N PHE A 92 -5.79 -9.30 8.32
CA PHE A 92 -6.21 -8.41 7.24
C PHE A 92 -7.70 -8.05 7.29
N LEU A 93 -8.44 -8.61 8.24
CA LEU A 93 -9.86 -8.34 8.50
C LEU A 93 -10.09 -7.39 9.68
N LEU A 94 -9.11 -7.29 10.59
CA LEU A 94 -9.23 -6.42 11.76
C LEU A 94 -9.18 -4.94 11.34
N PRO A 95 -10.22 -4.14 11.62
CA PRO A 95 -10.18 -2.70 11.39
C PRO A 95 -9.09 -2.04 12.25
N PRO A 96 -8.68 -0.79 11.94
CA PRO A 96 -7.75 -0.06 12.78
C PRO A 96 -8.35 0.21 14.17
N GLU A 97 -7.49 0.41 15.16
CA GLU A 97 -7.91 0.80 16.51
C GLU A 97 -8.41 2.25 16.50
N LEU A 98 -9.72 2.42 16.53
CA LEU A 98 -10.42 3.69 16.59
C LEU A 98 -11.51 3.62 17.66
N PRO A 99 -11.99 4.76 18.18
CA PRO A 99 -13.18 4.80 19.03
C PRO A 99 -14.37 4.10 18.35
N GLU A 100 -15.18 3.41 19.15
CA GLU A 100 -16.34 2.65 18.65
C GLU A 100 -17.32 3.52 17.85
N SER A 101 -17.52 4.77 18.27
CA SER A 101 -18.38 5.72 17.55
C SER A 101 -17.85 6.05 16.15
N GLU A 102 -16.53 6.20 16.01
CA GLU A 102 -15.89 6.47 14.72
C GLU A 102 -15.95 5.25 13.79
N LEU A 103 -15.72 4.06 14.35
CA LEU A 103 -15.87 2.80 13.60
C LEU A 103 -17.31 2.59 13.15
N ALA A 104 -18.29 2.91 13.98
CA ALA A 104 -19.71 2.80 13.62
C ALA A 104 -20.07 3.73 12.47
N GLU A 105 -19.61 4.99 12.49
CA GLU A 105 -19.84 5.95 11.40
C GLU A 105 -19.18 5.51 10.11
N LEU A 106 -17.91 5.06 10.17
CA LEU A 106 -17.22 4.51 9.01
C LEU A 106 -17.90 3.25 8.47
N ALA A 107 -18.45 2.39 9.33
CA ALA A 107 -19.20 1.21 8.92
C ALA A 107 -20.51 1.57 8.20
N GLU A 108 -21.24 2.58 8.70
CA GLU A 108 -22.43 3.10 8.01
C GLU A 108 -22.07 3.69 6.64
N TYR A 109 -20.98 4.45 6.58
CA TYR A 109 -20.46 4.98 5.31
C TYR A 109 -20.10 3.87 4.34
N ALA A 110 -19.34 2.84 4.79
CA ALA A 110 -19.01 1.68 3.97
C ALA A 110 -20.25 0.93 3.48
N MET A 111 -21.24 0.71 4.37
CA MET A 111 -22.50 0.05 4.02
C MET A 111 -23.35 0.85 3.03
N SER A 112 -23.18 2.18 2.95
CA SER A 112 -23.87 2.99 1.95
C SER A 112 -23.47 2.61 0.53
N PHE A 113 -22.20 2.23 0.31
CA PHE A 113 -21.71 1.74 -0.98
C PHE A 113 -22.30 0.38 -1.34
N VAL A 114 -22.39 -0.54 -0.37
CA VAL A 114 -23.02 -1.85 -0.58
C VAL A 114 -24.47 -1.70 -1.01
N LYS A 115 -25.22 -0.81 -0.35
CA LYS A 115 -26.64 -0.59 -0.67
C LYS A 115 -26.84 -0.03 -2.07
N ARG A 116 -26.02 0.95 -2.49
CA ARG A 116 -26.19 1.60 -3.81
C ARG A 116 -25.67 0.75 -4.97
N ASN A 117 -24.83 -0.25 -4.71
CA ASN A 117 -24.34 -1.21 -5.69
C ASN A 117 -25.02 -2.58 -5.59
N GLU A 118 -26.25 -2.64 -5.07
CA GLU A 118 -27.08 -3.86 -5.02
C GLU A 118 -26.36 -5.06 -4.39
N SER A 119 -25.46 -4.80 -3.44
CA SER A 119 -24.63 -5.79 -2.76
C SER A 119 -23.57 -6.48 -3.65
N ASP A 120 -23.33 -6.04 -4.89
CA ASP A 120 -22.22 -6.56 -5.68
C ASP A 120 -20.87 -6.20 -5.06
N LEU A 121 -19.98 -7.17 -4.94
CA LEU A 121 -18.69 -7.00 -4.30
C LEU A 121 -17.78 -6.10 -5.11
N LEU A 122 -17.61 -6.40 -6.40
CA LEU A 122 -16.65 -5.67 -7.24
C LEU A 122 -17.08 -4.23 -7.48
N ASP A 123 -18.35 -4.04 -7.81
CA ASP A 123 -18.91 -2.70 -8.05
C ASP A 123 -18.83 -1.85 -6.78
N THR A 124 -19.07 -2.43 -5.60
CA THR A 124 -18.92 -1.75 -4.31
C THR A 124 -17.47 -1.28 -4.08
N LEU A 125 -16.49 -2.16 -4.32
CA LEU A 125 -15.08 -1.85 -4.08
C LEU A 125 -14.55 -0.83 -5.09
N LEU A 126 -14.96 -0.91 -6.35
CA LEU A 126 -14.64 0.07 -7.38
C LEU A 126 -15.24 1.44 -7.06
N ASP A 127 -16.47 1.45 -6.57
CA ASP A 127 -17.16 2.69 -6.19
C ASP A 127 -16.49 3.37 -4.99
N ILE A 128 -16.05 2.62 -3.97
CA ILE A 128 -15.24 3.16 -2.86
C ILE A 128 -13.94 3.77 -3.41
N ASN A 129 -13.21 3.03 -4.26
CA ASN A 129 -11.96 3.46 -4.87
C ASN A 129 -12.14 4.78 -5.65
N HIS A 130 -13.14 4.84 -6.53
CA HIS A 130 -13.45 6.02 -7.32
C HIS A 130 -13.98 7.19 -6.48
N THR A 131 -14.71 6.93 -5.41
CA THR A 131 -15.21 7.97 -4.51
C THR A 131 -14.07 8.65 -3.78
N ILE A 132 -13.11 7.88 -3.26
CA ILE A 132 -11.92 8.46 -2.63
C ILE A 132 -11.17 9.34 -3.63
N TYR A 133 -10.93 8.85 -4.84
CA TYR A 133 -10.26 9.63 -5.88
C TYR A 133 -10.98 10.94 -6.21
N ARG A 134 -12.30 10.92 -6.35
CA ARG A 134 -13.08 12.08 -6.83
C ARG A 134 -13.42 13.08 -5.75
N GLU A 135 -13.68 12.61 -4.52
CA GLU A 135 -14.21 13.45 -3.46
C GLU A 135 -13.17 13.88 -2.42
N TYR A 136 -11.96 13.27 -2.45
CA TYR A 136 -10.90 13.60 -1.49
C TYR A 136 -9.79 14.38 -2.18
N GLN A 137 -9.39 15.48 -1.54
CA GLN A 137 -8.34 16.34 -2.06
C GLN A 137 -6.96 15.77 -1.73
N TYR A 138 -6.14 15.49 -2.75
CA TYR A 138 -4.72 15.19 -2.53
C TYR A 138 -3.99 16.46 -2.08
N LYS A 139 -3.39 16.45 -0.90
CA LYS A 139 -2.70 17.61 -0.31
C LYS A 139 -1.51 17.18 0.52
N SER A 140 -0.31 17.36 -0.03
CA SER A 140 0.94 17.12 0.68
C SER A 140 1.05 18.00 1.93
N GLY A 141 1.64 17.46 3.02
CA GLY A 141 1.84 18.17 4.28
C GLY A 141 0.56 18.46 5.08
N SER A 142 -0.59 17.92 4.69
CA SER A 142 -1.86 18.09 5.42
C SER A 142 -2.09 17.05 6.51
N THR A 143 -1.29 16.00 6.53
CA THR A 143 -1.40 14.82 7.39
C THR A 143 -0.04 14.41 7.92
N ASN A 144 -0.04 13.51 8.89
CA ASN A 144 1.16 12.91 9.47
C ASN A 144 0.90 11.42 9.77
N LEU A 145 1.90 10.71 10.31
CA LEU A 145 1.79 9.27 10.60
C LEU A 145 0.73 8.90 11.63
N ALA A 146 0.25 9.88 12.43
CA ALA A 146 -0.81 9.67 13.41
C ALA A 146 -2.21 9.98 12.87
N THR A 147 -2.33 10.46 11.63
CA THR A 147 -3.63 10.76 11.00
C THR A 147 -4.42 9.46 10.82
N SER A 148 -5.59 9.40 11.41
CA SER A 148 -6.45 8.22 11.37
C SER A 148 -7.29 8.15 10.08
N ALA A 149 -7.84 6.98 9.78
CA ALA A 149 -8.79 6.82 8.68
C ALA A 149 -10.04 7.68 8.88
N PHE A 150 -10.46 7.91 10.14
CA PHE A 150 -11.60 8.77 10.47
C PHE A 150 -11.28 10.24 10.20
N ASP A 151 -10.08 10.71 10.57
CA ASP A 151 -9.64 12.09 10.24
C ASP A 151 -9.66 12.35 8.73
N VAL A 152 -9.20 11.38 7.95
CA VAL A 152 -9.22 11.46 6.48
C VAL A 152 -10.66 11.52 5.95
N TYR A 153 -11.54 10.66 6.49
CA TYR A 153 -12.96 10.64 6.14
C TYR A 153 -13.64 11.98 6.41
N VAL A 154 -13.43 12.56 7.58
CA VAL A 154 -14.05 13.83 7.97
C VAL A 154 -13.48 15.00 7.18
N ASN A 155 -12.15 15.08 7.07
CA ASN A 155 -11.47 16.23 6.46
C ASN A 155 -11.45 16.18 4.91
N ARG A 156 -11.76 15.04 4.30
CA ARG A 156 -11.77 14.83 2.85
C ARG A 156 -10.45 15.23 2.16
N ARG A 157 -9.32 15.01 2.82
CA ARG A 157 -7.99 15.34 2.29
C ARG A 157 -6.92 14.43 2.88
N GLY A 158 -5.84 14.24 2.15
CA GLY A 158 -4.71 13.43 2.56
C GLY A 158 -3.71 13.20 1.44
N VAL A 159 -2.83 12.23 1.63
CA VAL A 159 -1.89 11.73 0.64
C VAL A 159 -2.16 10.25 0.35
N CYS A 160 -1.36 9.61 -0.53
CA CYS A 160 -1.58 8.22 -0.93
C CYS A 160 -1.66 7.24 0.26
N GLN A 161 -0.83 7.43 1.29
CA GLN A 161 -0.89 6.64 2.53
C GLN A 161 -2.25 6.75 3.24
N ASP A 162 -2.79 7.97 3.31
CA ASP A 162 -4.05 8.24 4.00
C ASP A 162 -5.24 7.62 3.28
N PHE A 163 -5.28 7.78 1.96
CA PHE A 163 -6.33 7.22 1.12
C PHE A 163 -6.31 5.69 1.12
N THR A 164 -5.10 5.11 1.12
CA THR A 164 -4.91 3.67 1.28
C THR A 164 -5.44 3.19 2.63
N ASN A 165 -5.10 3.87 3.73
CA ASN A 165 -5.57 3.52 5.07
C ASN A 165 -7.10 3.64 5.21
N LEU A 166 -7.70 4.69 4.62
CA LEU A 166 -9.15 4.83 4.59
C LEU A 166 -9.80 3.66 3.83
N MET A 167 -9.31 3.33 2.64
CA MET A 167 -9.86 2.22 1.86
C MET A 167 -9.69 0.88 2.56
N ILE A 168 -8.56 0.63 3.23
CA ILE A 168 -8.33 -0.55 4.06
C ILE A 168 -9.36 -0.63 5.18
N CYS A 169 -9.61 0.48 5.88
CA CYS A 169 -10.58 0.54 6.97
C CYS A 169 -11.99 0.19 6.46
N LEU A 170 -12.45 0.87 5.41
CA LEU A 170 -13.78 0.63 4.83
C LEU A 170 -13.95 -0.82 4.35
N ALA A 171 -12.95 -1.36 3.66
CA ALA A 171 -12.98 -2.74 3.17
C ALA A 171 -13.08 -3.75 4.33
N ARG A 172 -12.28 -3.57 5.39
CA ARG A 172 -12.30 -4.47 6.56
C ARG A 172 -13.61 -4.40 7.33
N LEU A 173 -14.22 -3.23 7.46
CA LEU A 173 -15.54 -3.06 8.05
C LEU A 173 -16.64 -3.79 7.25
N LEU A 174 -16.44 -3.98 5.95
CA LEU A 174 -17.30 -4.79 5.09
C LEU A 174 -16.94 -6.29 5.09
N GLY A 175 -15.94 -6.71 5.89
CA GLY A 175 -15.47 -8.09 5.91
C GLY A 175 -14.60 -8.49 4.71
N VAL A 176 -14.05 -7.53 3.97
CA VAL A 176 -13.10 -7.76 2.88
C VAL A 176 -11.67 -7.69 3.43
N PRO A 177 -10.88 -8.78 3.34
CA PRO A 177 -9.50 -8.72 3.76
C PRO A 177 -8.72 -7.72 2.91
N ALA A 178 -8.03 -6.80 3.57
CA ALA A 178 -7.29 -5.73 2.95
C ALA A 178 -5.86 -5.64 3.50
N ARG A 179 -4.87 -5.43 2.61
CA ARG A 179 -3.48 -5.22 3.01
C ARG A 179 -2.90 -3.97 2.36
N TYR A 180 -2.03 -3.32 3.10
CA TYR A 180 -1.28 -2.16 2.65
C TYR A 180 -0.16 -2.60 1.70
N VAL A 181 0.06 -1.84 0.64
CA VAL A 181 1.18 -2.02 -0.28
C VAL A 181 1.97 -0.72 -0.34
N CYS A 182 3.27 -0.83 -0.18
CA CYS A 182 4.23 0.22 -0.48
C CYS A 182 5.00 -0.15 -1.75
N GLY A 183 5.23 0.81 -2.63
CA GLY A 183 5.94 0.58 -3.87
C GLY A 183 6.23 1.86 -4.64
N TYR A 184 6.38 1.71 -5.94
CA TYR A 184 6.64 2.80 -6.87
C TYR A 184 5.63 2.78 -8.00
N ILE A 185 5.37 3.94 -8.60
CA ILE A 185 4.48 4.04 -9.76
C ILE A 185 5.21 4.76 -10.90
N TYR A 186 5.05 4.22 -12.10
CA TYR A 186 5.48 4.90 -13.32
C TYR A 186 4.36 5.85 -13.77
N THR A 187 4.67 7.12 -13.91
CA THR A 187 3.71 8.17 -14.24
C THR A 187 3.81 8.68 -15.68
N GLY A 188 4.61 7.98 -16.50
CA GLY A 188 4.88 8.37 -17.90
C GLY A 188 6.12 9.25 -18.06
N PRO A 189 6.58 9.47 -19.33
CA PRO A 189 7.81 10.19 -19.63
C PRO A 189 7.76 11.71 -19.33
N LYS A 190 6.59 12.24 -19.07
CA LYS A 190 6.39 13.62 -18.59
C LYS A 190 5.48 13.55 -17.38
N ALA A 191 6.01 13.95 -16.24
CA ALA A 191 5.23 14.11 -15.02
C ALA A 191 4.15 15.19 -15.20
N GLU A 192 3.12 14.92 -15.98
CA GLU A 192 1.90 15.73 -16.03
C GLU A 192 1.05 15.50 -14.77
N ASN A 193 1.31 14.41 -14.05
CA ASN A 193 0.62 14.07 -12.82
C ASN A 193 1.40 14.54 -11.61
N THR A 194 1.23 15.80 -11.25
CA THR A 194 1.85 16.46 -10.10
C THR A 194 1.41 15.90 -8.74
N ARG A 195 0.53 14.90 -8.70
CA ARG A 195 0.05 14.31 -7.45
C ARG A 195 1.07 13.42 -6.75
N GLN A 196 2.07 12.87 -7.48
CA GLN A 196 2.97 11.84 -6.95
C GLN A 196 4.43 11.95 -7.41
N GLY A 197 4.90 13.12 -7.79
CA GLY A 197 6.31 13.29 -8.12
C GLY A 197 7.21 12.99 -6.93
N GLU A 198 8.22 12.15 -7.13
CA GLU A 198 9.44 12.07 -6.31
C GLU A 198 9.33 11.32 -4.96
N ALA A 199 8.30 10.50 -4.70
CA ALA A 199 8.20 9.73 -3.47
C ALA A 199 7.70 8.29 -3.72
N SER A 200 7.85 7.42 -2.72
CA SER A 200 7.20 6.10 -2.74
C SER A 200 5.68 6.26 -2.81
N HIS A 201 5.03 5.31 -3.47
CA HIS A 201 3.57 5.27 -3.58
C HIS A 201 2.96 4.21 -2.66
N ALA A 202 1.70 4.41 -2.29
CA ALA A 202 0.93 3.48 -1.49
C ALA A 202 -0.42 3.20 -2.13
N TRP A 203 -0.83 1.93 -2.05
CA TRP A 203 -2.16 1.47 -2.47
C TRP A 203 -2.61 0.28 -1.64
N VAL A 204 -3.80 -0.22 -1.89
CA VAL A 204 -4.37 -1.37 -1.18
C VAL A 204 -4.42 -2.59 -2.08
N GLN A 205 -4.22 -3.77 -1.49
CA GLN A 205 -4.66 -5.01 -2.11
C GLN A 205 -5.82 -5.59 -1.30
N LEU A 206 -6.90 -5.94 -2.01
CA LEU A 206 -8.10 -6.55 -1.46
C LEU A 206 -8.14 -8.03 -1.88
N TYR A 207 -8.48 -8.90 -0.93
CA TYR A 207 -8.62 -10.33 -1.22
C TYR A 207 -10.03 -10.63 -1.67
N LEU A 208 -10.18 -10.99 -2.93
CA LEU A 208 -11.45 -11.36 -3.52
C LEU A 208 -11.61 -12.89 -3.52
N PRO A 209 -12.81 -13.42 -3.17
CA PRO A 209 -13.06 -14.86 -3.21
C PRO A 209 -12.71 -15.45 -4.58
N GLU A 210 -12.02 -16.60 -4.57
CA GLU A 210 -11.58 -17.35 -5.77
C GLU A 210 -10.64 -16.63 -6.74
N VAL A 211 -10.39 -15.35 -6.51
CA VAL A 211 -9.53 -14.50 -7.35
C VAL A 211 -8.18 -14.21 -6.68
N GLY A 212 -8.19 -14.05 -5.35
CA GLY A 212 -7.00 -13.70 -4.56
C GLY A 212 -6.79 -12.18 -4.43
N TRP A 213 -5.56 -11.78 -4.15
CA TRP A 213 -5.19 -10.39 -3.91
C TRP A 213 -5.21 -9.57 -5.20
N LYS A 214 -5.99 -8.49 -5.22
CA LYS A 214 -6.09 -7.51 -6.33
C LYS A 214 -5.81 -6.11 -5.84
N GLY A 215 -5.05 -5.35 -6.63
CA GLY A 215 -4.63 -4.00 -6.28
C GLY A 215 -5.65 -2.95 -6.69
N PHE A 216 -5.95 -2.04 -5.76
CA PHE A 216 -6.79 -0.87 -5.97
C PHE A 216 -5.99 0.36 -5.52
N ASP A 217 -5.92 1.36 -6.36
CA ASP A 217 -5.24 2.63 -6.07
C ASP A 217 -6.26 3.76 -5.88
N PRO A 218 -6.65 4.05 -4.64
CA PRO A 218 -7.63 5.10 -4.36
C PRO A 218 -7.10 6.52 -4.60
N THR A 219 -5.79 6.69 -4.75
CA THR A 219 -5.19 7.99 -5.06
C THR A 219 -5.40 8.37 -6.52
N ASN A 220 -5.34 7.39 -7.41
CA ASN A 220 -5.52 7.58 -8.85
C ASN A 220 -6.88 7.08 -9.35
N GLY A 221 -7.67 6.42 -8.52
CA GLY A 221 -8.97 5.87 -8.86
C GLY A 221 -8.91 4.72 -9.87
N ILE A 222 -7.82 3.95 -9.87
CA ILE A 222 -7.58 2.87 -10.84
C ILE A 222 -7.33 1.53 -10.14
N LEU A 223 -7.36 0.45 -10.90
CA LEU A 223 -6.78 -0.83 -10.50
C LEU A 223 -5.30 -0.84 -10.86
N THR A 224 -4.48 -1.51 -10.04
CA THR A 224 -3.04 -1.58 -10.31
C THR A 224 -2.74 -2.48 -11.49
N GLN A 225 -1.84 -2.03 -12.37
CA GLN A 225 -1.40 -2.69 -13.59
C GLN A 225 0.14 -2.67 -13.69
N THR A 226 0.65 -2.64 -14.92
CA THR A 226 2.08 -2.68 -15.25
C THR A 226 2.87 -1.47 -14.75
N ASP A 227 2.20 -0.38 -14.45
CA ASP A 227 2.77 0.85 -13.89
C ASP A 227 3.06 0.81 -12.39
N HIS A 228 2.60 -0.23 -11.67
CA HIS A 228 2.76 -0.37 -10.22
C HIS A 228 3.81 -1.41 -9.83
N VAL A 229 4.94 -0.96 -9.31
CA VAL A 229 6.02 -1.82 -8.81
C VAL A 229 5.87 -2.02 -7.29
N ARG A 230 5.55 -3.25 -6.85
CA ARG A 230 5.40 -3.58 -5.42
C ARG A 230 6.75 -3.78 -4.77
N VAL A 231 6.91 -3.20 -3.59
CA VAL A 231 8.12 -3.32 -2.77
C VAL A 231 7.84 -4.06 -1.47
N ALA A 232 6.82 -3.65 -0.73
CA ALA A 232 6.47 -4.29 0.51
C ALA A 232 4.95 -4.34 0.72
N VAL A 233 4.50 -5.35 1.45
CA VAL A 233 3.09 -5.51 1.85
C VAL A 233 3.00 -5.70 3.37
N GLY A 234 1.88 -5.33 3.96
CA GLY A 234 1.65 -5.51 5.38
C GLY A 234 0.20 -5.23 5.77
N ARG A 235 -0.10 -5.31 7.05
CA ARG A 235 -1.46 -5.00 7.56
C ARG A 235 -1.75 -3.51 7.48
N ASN A 236 -0.70 -2.69 7.61
CA ASN A 236 -0.74 -1.23 7.61
C ASN A 236 0.63 -0.68 7.17
N TYR A 237 0.78 0.64 7.22
CA TYR A 237 2.04 1.32 6.88
C TYR A 237 3.23 0.84 7.71
N ILE A 238 3.07 0.56 9.01
CA ILE A 238 4.18 0.17 9.90
C ILE A 238 4.85 -1.12 9.43
N ASP A 239 4.07 -2.08 8.97
CA ASP A 239 4.58 -3.36 8.46
C ASP A 239 5.32 -3.19 7.12
N ALA A 240 4.90 -2.23 6.28
CA ALA A 240 5.38 -2.05 4.91
C ALA A 240 6.23 -0.79 4.71
N THR A 241 6.58 -0.07 5.79
CA THR A 241 7.38 1.17 5.68
C THR A 241 8.73 0.91 5.00
N PRO A 242 9.14 1.75 4.03
CA PRO A 242 10.41 1.60 3.32
C PRO A 242 11.62 1.59 4.23
N THR A 243 11.62 2.46 5.24
CA THR A 243 12.71 2.58 6.21
C THR A 243 12.17 2.66 7.62
N SER A 244 12.82 1.99 8.55
CA SER A 244 12.53 2.11 9.98
C SER A 244 13.79 1.85 10.79
N GLY A 245 13.94 2.50 11.94
CA GLY A 245 15.11 2.32 12.78
C GLY A 245 14.97 2.91 14.17
N THR A 246 15.99 2.68 14.98
CA THR A 246 16.12 3.26 16.31
C THR A 246 17.55 3.76 16.46
N ILE A 247 17.70 5.00 16.90
CA ILE A 247 18.98 5.60 17.25
C ILE A 247 19.14 5.42 18.76
N TYR A 248 20.23 4.74 19.17
CA TYR A 248 20.49 4.47 20.58
C TYR A 248 21.37 5.53 21.23
N LEU A 249 22.28 6.14 20.44
CA LEU A 249 23.21 7.17 20.90
C LEU A 249 23.24 8.29 19.87
N GLY A 250 22.95 9.48 20.31
CA GLY A 250 22.87 10.66 19.46
C GLY A 250 21.53 11.36 19.68
N GLY A 251 21.46 12.60 19.27
CA GLY A 251 20.26 13.40 19.36
C GLY A 251 20.53 14.76 18.74
N GLY A 252 19.77 15.09 17.73
CA GLY A 252 19.77 16.35 17.02
C GLY A 252 18.56 16.37 16.09
N PRO A 253 18.27 17.48 15.44
CA PRO A 253 17.25 17.52 14.40
C PRO A 253 17.68 16.58 13.26
N GLU A 254 16.76 15.74 12.83
CA GLU A 254 16.93 14.85 11.67
C GLU A 254 16.19 15.44 10.47
N THR A 255 16.81 15.35 9.31
CA THR A 255 16.17 15.66 8.03
C THR A 255 16.21 14.41 7.17
N LEU A 256 15.07 14.03 6.62
CA LEU A 256 14.95 12.93 5.65
C LEU A 256 14.60 13.54 4.29
N GLU A 257 15.45 13.31 3.31
CA GLU A 257 15.17 13.61 1.91
C GLU A 257 14.95 12.31 1.17
N VAL A 258 13.93 12.25 0.34
CA VAL A 258 13.57 11.07 -0.45
C VAL A 258 13.40 11.50 -1.89
N ASP A 259 14.13 10.84 -2.78
CA ASP A 259 14.01 10.98 -4.22
C ASP A 259 13.71 9.62 -4.85
N VAL A 260 12.72 9.56 -5.71
CA VAL A 260 12.33 8.33 -6.40
C VAL A 260 12.16 8.62 -7.88
N ARG A 261 12.88 7.85 -8.69
CA ARG A 261 12.77 7.91 -10.14
C ARG A 261 12.35 6.53 -10.68
N VAL A 262 11.32 6.53 -11.51
CA VAL A 262 10.84 5.35 -12.21
C VAL A 262 10.84 5.63 -13.70
N ASP A 263 11.63 4.87 -14.43
CA ASP A 263 11.72 4.97 -15.89
C ASP A 263 11.18 3.68 -16.52
N ASP A 264 10.49 3.80 -17.65
CA ASP A 264 10.17 2.69 -18.51
C ASP A 264 11.38 2.37 -19.38
N LEU A 265 11.82 1.12 -19.33
CA LEU A 265 12.91 0.66 -20.19
C LEU A 265 12.25 0.03 -21.42
N GLU A 266 12.29 0.74 -22.54
CA GLU A 266 11.89 0.15 -23.82
C GLU A 266 12.67 -1.16 -24.06
N PRO A 267 12.00 -2.21 -24.59
CA PRO A 267 12.63 -3.52 -24.82
C PRO A 267 13.75 -3.50 -25.86
#